data_9fba6a616bbdf196f984530615bbd01a
#
_entry.id   9fba6a616bbdf196f984530615bbd01a
#
_cell.length_a   1.000
_cell.length_b   1.000
_cell.length_c   1.000
_cell.angle_alpha   90.00
_cell.angle_beta   90.00
_cell.angle_gamma   90.00
#
_symmetry.space_group_name_H-M   'P 1'
#
loop_
_entity.id
_entity.type
_entity.pdbx_description
1 polymer ?
#
loop_
_entity_poly.entity_id
_entity_poly.type
_entity_poly.pdbx_seq_one_letter_code
_entity_poly.pdbx_strand_id
1 'polypeptide(L)'
;MVYFTLEPKRRREDFYNMEDELNDFVNSLDKFRFIVVRGLRRYGKTSLILTGLNTANVKYLFLDCRLLRSATTSFDNFLRIIEAEISRNSWVRRLIGNIDYFEVGGVIKFKFRRPDVLLEIFENLGDTVVVFDEAQELRNLKFRFDGFLAYALDHLSIRIVVSGSEVGLLHKFLRVEDPEAPLYGRPHKTIELKPLTKEAASNFLRRGFEQEGVDVGDELIDEALRNFNGVIGWLTYFGYSYVRGLKSMDSIIDAAINMVLAEVKHFLEIGYVSSPQKVNFI
;
A
#
# COMPACT_ATOMS: atom_id res chain seq x y z
N MET A 1 -19.09 11.41 1.39
CA MET A 1 -18.41 10.08 1.53
C MET A 1 -19.02 9.12 0.52
N VAL A 2 -18.23 8.30 -0.15
CA VAL A 2 -18.70 7.20 -0.98
C VAL A 2 -18.28 5.89 -0.33
N TYR A 3 -19.26 5.09 0.17
CA TYR A 3 -18.96 3.90 0.95
C TYR A 3 -18.47 2.75 0.09
N PHE A 4 -19.29 2.30 -0.87
CA PHE A 4 -19.04 1.10 -1.65
C PHE A 4 -18.32 1.38 -2.97
N THR A 5 -17.09 1.95 -2.87
CA THR A 5 -16.19 2.08 -4.02
C THR A 5 -14.88 1.33 -3.77
N LEU A 6 -14.46 0.55 -4.78
CA LEU A 6 -13.27 -0.31 -4.68
C LEU A 6 -11.95 0.45 -4.80
N GLU A 7 -12.01 1.71 -5.22
CA GLU A 7 -10.83 2.57 -5.33
C GLU A 7 -10.33 3.03 -3.94
N PRO A 8 -9.02 3.16 -3.75
CA PRO A 8 -8.48 3.74 -2.53
C PRO A 8 -8.99 5.16 -2.29
N LYS A 9 -9.37 5.44 -1.05
CA LYS A 9 -9.81 6.78 -0.65
C LYS A 9 -8.64 7.76 -0.67
N ARG A 10 -8.94 9.02 -1.03
CA ARG A 10 -7.97 10.12 -1.15
C ARG A 10 -8.36 11.37 -0.39
N ARG A 11 -9.65 11.49 -0.03
CA ARG A 11 -10.19 12.64 0.67
C ARG A 11 -10.61 12.25 2.07
N ARG A 12 -10.45 13.17 3.01
CA ARG A 12 -10.83 12.95 4.41
C ARG A 12 -12.31 12.62 4.56
N GLU A 13 -13.18 13.28 3.80
CA GLU A 13 -14.61 13.06 3.83
C GLU A 13 -15.04 11.68 3.29
N ASP A 14 -14.21 11.01 2.51
CA ASP A 14 -14.46 9.67 1.97
C ASP A 14 -13.83 8.55 2.80
N PHE A 15 -12.96 8.89 3.75
CA PHE A 15 -12.27 7.95 4.62
C PHE A 15 -13.11 7.66 5.86
N TYR A 16 -13.51 6.41 6.05
CA TYR A 16 -14.40 6.00 7.12
C TYR A 16 -13.62 5.46 8.31
N ASN A 17 -13.91 6.02 9.51
CA ASN A 17 -13.31 5.61 10.77
C ASN A 17 -11.76 5.67 10.74
N MET A 18 -11.09 5.10 11.72
CA MET A 18 -9.62 5.11 11.83
C MET A 18 -9.03 6.53 11.95
N GLU A 19 -9.74 7.39 12.70
CA GLU A 19 -9.32 8.78 12.95
C GLU A 19 -8.00 8.85 13.70
N ASP A 20 -7.79 7.96 14.66
CA ASP A 20 -6.57 7.92 15.46
C ASP A 20 -5.36 7.54 14.60
N GLU A 21 -5.50 6.52 13.75
CA GLU A 21 -4.46 6.10 12.82
C GLU A 21 -4.17 7.17 11.78
N LEU A 22 -5.20 7.85 11.28
CA LEU A 22 -5.03 8.94 10.31
C LEU A 22 -4.32 10.14 10.95
N ASN A 23 -4.74 10.55 12.13
CA ASN A 23 -4.11 11.64 12.87
C ASN A 23 -2.68 11.30 13.26
N ASP A 24 -2.42 10.04 13.69
CA ASP A 24 -1.07 9.57 14.00
C ASP A 24 -0.18 9.59 12.75
N PHE A 25 -0.70 9.17 11.58
CA PHE A 25 0.02 9.24 10.31
C PHE A 25 0.36 10.69 9.93
N VAL A 26 -0.62 11.59 9.93
CA VAL A 26 -0.43 13.00 9.59
C VAL A 26 0.59 13.66 10.52
N ASN A 27 0.44 13.47 11.83
CA ASN A 27 1.36 14.03 12.83
C ASN A 27 2.77 13.43 12.77
N SER A 28 2.90 12.23 12.21
CA SER A 28 4.18 11.53 12.07
C SER A 28 4.98 12.02 10.86
N LEU A 29 4.33 12.58 9.84
CA LEU A 29 5.01 13.09 8.65
C LEU A 29 6.04 14.18 8.95
N ASP A 30 5.81 15.01 9.98
CA ASP A 30 6.74 16.06 10.37
C ASP A 30 7.80 15.61 11.37
N LYS A 31 7.56 14.46 12.05
CA LYS A 31 8.41 13.98 13.15
C LYS A 31 9.36 12.88 12.74
N PHE A 32 8.98 12.07 11.76
CA PHE A 32 9.72 10.89 11.34
C PHE A 32 10.02 10.92 9.84
N ARG A 33 11.26 10.65 9.51
CA ARG A 33 11.68 10.49 8.11
C ARG A 33 11.35 9.11 7.55
N PHE A 34 11.06 8.15 8.42
CA PHE A 34 10.70 6.79 8.04
C PHE A 34 9.41 6.36 8.76
N ILE A 35 8.38 6.05 7.99
CA ILE A 35 7.08 5.61 8.48
C ILE A 35 6.74 4.26 7.84
N VAL A 36 6.32 3.31 8.67
CA VAL A 36 5.90 1.97 8.27
C VAL A 36 4.40 1.82 8.54
N VAL A 37 3.60 1.62 7.50
CA VAL A 37 2.16 1.35 7.63
C VAL A 37 1.93 -0.14 7.39
N ARG A 38 1.53 -0.87 8.42
CA ARG A 38 1.32 -2.31 8.36
C ARG A 38 -0.12 -2.71 8.67
N GLY A 39 -0.51 -3.88 8.23
CA GLY A 39 -1.82 -4.48 8.45
C GLY A 39 -2.11 -5.50 7.36
N LEU A 40 -3.05 -6.39 7.60
CA LEU A 40 -3.40 -7.40 6.61
C LEU A 40 -3.98 -6.75 5.34
N ARG A 41 -4.10 -7.56 4.31
CA ARG A 41 -4.74 -7.13 3.06
C ARG A 41 -6.15 -6.64 3.33
N ARG A 42 -6.58 -5.61 2.57
CA ARG A 42 -7.91 -5.01 2.67
C ARG A 42 -8.20 -4.25 3.97
N TYR A 43 -7.18 -3.97 4.79
CA TYR A 43 -7.35 -3.14 6.00
C TYR A 43 -7.32 -1.63 5.72
N GLY A 44 -7.19 -1.20 4.47
CA GLY A 44 -7.28 0.22 4.11
C GLY A 44 -5.95 0.99 4.12
N LYS A 45 -4.77 0.32 4.16
CA LYS A 45 -3.44 0.96 4.20
C LYS A 45 -3.24 2.02 3.13
N THR A 46 -3.50 1.67 1.86
CA THR A 46 -3.36 2.60 0.73
C THR A 46 -4.27 3.82 0.89
N SER A 47 -5.51 3.61 1.37
CA SER A 47 -6.46 4.69 1.64
C SER A 47 -5.98 5.59 2.78
N LEU A 48 -5.47 5.04 3.87
CA LEU A 48 -4.89 5.80 4.98
C LEU A 48 -3.76 6.71 4.48
N ILE A 49 -2.80 6.15 3.75
CA ILE A 49 -1.63 6.87 3.25
C ILE A 49 -2.07 8.00 2.32
N LEU A 50 -2.88 7.71 1.29
CA LEU A 50 -3.30 8.71 0.32
C LEU A 50 -4.16 9.81 0.95
N THR A 51 -5.08 9.45 1.85
CA THR A 51 -5.90 10.42 2.59
C THR A 51 -5.04 11.27 3.51
N GLY A 52 -4.12 10.66 4.24
CA GLY A 52 -3.23 11.36 5.16
C GLY A 52 -2.29 12.34 4.45
N LEU A 53 -1.68 11.94 3.34
CA LEU A 53 -0.82 12.81 2.53
C LEU A 53 -1.57 14.01 1.97
N ASN A 54 -2.80 13.78 1.48
CA ASN A 54 -3.64 14.86 0.97
C ASN A 54 -4.15 15.77 2.11
N THR A 55 -4.47 15.22 3.28
CA THR A 55 -4.86 16.00 4.46
C THR A 55 -3.70 16.87 4.96
N ALA A 56 -2.49 16.33 4.98
CA ALA A 56 -1.28 17.09 5.32
C ALA A 56 -0.84 18.07 4.23
N ASN A 57 -1.44 18.01 3.04
CA ASN A 57 -1.10 18.85 1.87
C ASN A 57 0.40 18.82 1.54
N VAL A 58 1.04 17.66 1.64
CA VAL A 58 2.46 17.46 1.34
C VAL A 58 2.66 16.99 -0.10
N LYS A 59 3.81 17.31 -0.68
CA LYS A 59 4.22 16.73 -1.97
C LYS A 59 4.62 15.28 -1.78
N TYR A 60 4.14 14.39 -2.64
CA TYR A 60 4.50 12.98 -2.57
C TYR A 60 4.65 12.33 -3.95
N LEU A 61 5.51 11.33 -4.00
CA LEU A 61 5.66 10.39 -5.11
C LEU A 61 5.15 9.02 -4.62
N PHE A 62 4.10 8.50 -5.24
CA PHE A 62 3.46 7.25 -4.84
C PHE A 62 3.83 6.11 -5.80
N LEU A 63 4.58 5.13 -5.31
CA LEU A 63 5.08 4.00 -6.08
C LEU A 63 4.35 2.71 -5.66
N ASP A 64 3.47 2.21 -6.52
CA ASP A 64 2.77 0.95 -6.33
C ASP A 64 3.66 -0.23 -6.73
N CYS A 65 4.28 -0.87 -5.73
CA CYS A 65 5.21 -1.96 -5.94
C CYS A 65 4.54 -3.28 -6.35
N ARG A 66 3.20 -3.38 -6.35
CA ARG A 66 2.46 -4.57 -6.85
C ARG A 66 2.79 -4.90 -8.29
N LEU A 67 3.18 -3.90 -9.06
CA LEU A 67 3.61 -4.07 -10.45
C LEU A 67 4.92 -4.85 -10.60
N LEU A 68 5.62 -5.13 -9.48
CA LEU A 68 6.87 -5.88 -9.42
C LEU A 68 6.69 -7.38 -9.11
N ARG A 69 5.48 -7.88 -9.07
CA ARG A 69 5.15 -9.28 -8.67
C ARG A 69 5.66 -10.39 -9.58
N SER A 70 6.28 -10.08 -10.69
CA SER A 70 6.79 -11.10 -11.60
C SER A 70 8.09 -11.72 -11.07
N ALA A 71 8.25 -13.04 -11.20
CA ALA A 71 9.47 -13.77 -10.85
C ALA A 71 10.74 -13.30 -11.62
N THR A 72 10.53 -12.53 -12.68
CA THR A 72 11.60 -11.94 -13.53
C THR A 72 11.75 -10.44 -13.27
N THR A 73 11.37 -9.96 -12.09
CA THR A 73 11.45 -8.54 -11.76
C THR A 73 12.90 -8.03 -11.84
N SER A 74 13.11 -7.02 -12.67
CA SER A 74 14.40 -6.36 -12.83
C SER A 74 14.35 -4.93 -12.29
N PHE A 75 15.53 -4.37 -12.02
CA PHE A 75 15.66 -2.95 -11.68
C PHE A 75 15.06 -2.05 -12.79
N ASP A 76 15.13 -2.48 -14.03
CA ASP A 76 14.51 -1.80 -15.18
C ASP A 76 12.99 -1.70 -15.05
N ASN A 77 12.32 -2.76 -14.58
CA ASN A 77 10.88 -2.73 -14.32
C ASN A 77 10.52 -1.74 -13.20
N PHE A 78 11.36 -1.64 -12.17
CA PHE A 78 11.17 -0.65 -11.13
C PHE A 78 11.33 0.79 -11.65
N LEU A 79 12.35 1.05 -12.47
CA LEU A 79 12.49 2.37 -13.12
C LEU A 79 11.29 2.73 -14.00
N ARG A 80 10.65 1.77 -14.67
CA ARG A 80 9.43 2.03 -15.45
C ARG A 80 8.26 2.49 -14.58
N ILE A 81 8.14 1.98 -13.35
CA ILE A 81 7.12 2.46 -12.40
C ILE A 81 7.40 3.91 -12.05
N ILE A 82 8.63 4.24 -11.75
CA ILE A 82 9.06 5.61 -11.44
C ILE A 82 8.82 6.53 -12.64
N GLU A 83 9.24 6.13 -13.84
CA GLU A 83 9.02 6.88 -15.09
C GLU A 83 7.54 7.19 -15.32
N ALA A 84 6.67 6.20 -15.13
CA ALA A 84 5.23 6.36 -15.30
C ALA A 84 4.64 7.33 -14.26
N GLU A 85 5.08 7.24 -13.01
CA GLU A 85 4.58 8.10 -11.95
C GLU A 85 5.11 9.54 -12.09
N ILE A 86 6.37 9.73 -12.44
CA ILE A 86 6.93 11.04 -12.76
C ILE A 86 6.19 11.67 -13.95
N SER A 87 5.87 10.86 -14.96
CA SER A 87 5.18 11.35 -16.17
C SER A 87 3.80 11.92 -15.86
N ARG A 88 3.13 11.39 -14.83
CA ARG A 88 1.82 11.87 -14.37
C ARG A 88 1.91 13.14 -13.52
N ASN A 89 3.09 13.45 -12.97
CA ASN A 89 3.29 14.52 -12.00
C ASN A 89 4.15 15.65 -12.55
N SER A 90 3.53 16.71 -13.07
CA SER A 90 4.24 17.85 -13.70
C SER A 90 5.23 18.57 -12.77
N TRP A 91 4.97 18.59 -11.47
CA TRP A 91 5.88 19.19 -10.48
C TRP A 91 7.16 18.34 -10.31
N VAL A 92 7.05 16.99 -10.35
CA VAL A 92 8.22 16.10 -10.29
C VAL A 92 9.08 16.27 -11.53
N ARG A 93 8.47 16.32 -12.72
CA ARG A 93 9.20 16.58 -13.97
C ARG A 93 10.09 17.81 -13.90
N ARG A 94 9.61 18.89 -13.26
CA ARG A 94 10.39 20.11 -13.08
C ARG A 94 11.60 19.94 -12.17
N LEU A 95 11.47 19.09 -11.14
CA LEU A 95 12.56 18.83 -10.19
C LEU A 95 13.67 17.98 -10.82
N ILE A 96 13.32 17.00 -11.65
CA ILE A 96 14.28 16.10 -12.29
C ILE A 96 14.85 16.61 -13.62
N GLY A 97 14.60 17.87 -13.97
CA GLY A 97 14.98 18.47 -15.26
C GLY A 97 16.46 18.40 -15.62
N ASN A 98 17.34 18.12 -14.66
CA ASN A 98 18.79 17.95 -14.87
C ASN A 98 19.19 16.48 -15.15
N ILE A 99 18.25 15.53 -15.07
CA ILE A 99 18.52 14.11 -15.32
C ILE A 99 18.32 13.82 -16.80
N ASP A 100 19.26 13.12 -17.42
CA ASP A 100 19.18 12.73 -18.83
C ASP A 100 17.99 11.80 -19.08
N TYR A 101 16.95 12.35 -19.70
CA TYR A 101 15.78 11.59 -20.13
C TYR A 101 15.34 11.98 -21.56
N PHE A 102 14.50 11.17 -22.16
CA PHE A 102 13.77 11.46 -23.39
C PHE A 102 12.29 11.12 -23.20
N GLU A 103 11.43 11.70 -24.00
CA GLU A 103 9.99 11.49 -23.89
C GLU A 103 9.48 10.74 -25.13
N VAL A 104 8.69 9.67 -24.85
CA VAL A 104 8.05 8.87 -25.90
C VAL A 104 6.58 8.72 -25.58
N GLY A 105 5.70 9.24 -26.43
CA GLY A 105 4.25 9.16 -26.23
C GLY A 105 3.77 9.76 -24.90
N GLY A 106 4.40 10.85 -24.44
CA GLY A 106 4.07 11.50 -23.18
C GLY A 106 4.68 10.82 -21.94
N VAL A 107 5.45 9.74 -22.10
CA VAL A 107 6.09 9.02 -20.98
C VAL A 107 7.59 9.31 -20.97
N ILE A 108 8.09 9.74 -19.82
CA ILE A 108 9.52 9.95 -19.57
C ILE A 108 10.24 8.59 -19.60
N LYS A 109 11.41 8.55 -20.25
CA LYS A 109 12.33 7.41 -20.29
C LYS A 109 13.73 7.88 -19.92
N PHE A 110 14.31 7.31 -18.87
CA PHE A 110 15.68 7.63 -18.50
C PHE A 110 16.67 7.05 -19.52
N LYS A 111 17.65 7.85 -19.89
CA LYS A 111 18.70 7.45 -20.85
C LYS A 111 19.59 6.35 -20.29
N PHE A 112 19.91 6.43 -19.00
CA PHE A 112 20.69 5.42 -18.30
C PHE A 112 19.78 4.65 -17.33
N ARG A 113 19.91 3.33 -17.32
CA ARG A 113 19.06 2.41 -16.54
C ARG A 113 19.91 1.67 -15.51
N ARG A 114 20.48 2.42 -14.59
CA ARG A 114 21.38 1.93 -13.53
C ARG A 114 20.98 2.53 -12.16
N PRO A 115 21.45 1.94 -11.04
CA PRO A 115 21.09 2.40 -9.70
C PRO A 115 21.40 3.88 -9.40
N ASP A 116 22.45 4.43 -10.00
CA ASP A 116 22.85 5.84 -9.80
C ASP A 116 21.72 6.81 -10.20
N VAL A 117 20.94 6.48 -11.24
CA VAL A 117 19.79 7.29 -11.68
C VAL A 117 18.73 7.38 -10.58
N LEU A 118 18.55 6.31 -9.80
CA LEU A 118 17.62 6.33 -8.67
C LEU A 118 18.06 7.32 -7.59
N LEU A 119 19.34 7.39 -7.29
CA LEU A 119 19.90 8.38 -6.37
C LEU A 119 19.69 9.79 -6.91
N GLU A 120 20.06 10.06 -8.16
CA GLU A 120 19.87 11.36 -8.81
C GLU A 120 18.39 11.81 -8.77
N ILE A 121 17.45 10.90 -9.04
CA ILE A 121 16.02 11.20 -8.95
C ILE A 121 15.66 11.63 -7.53
N PHE A 122 16.06 10.86 -6.53
CA PHE A 122 15.65 11.09 -5.15
C PHE A 122 16.35 12.30 -4.53
N GLU A 123 17.58 12.60 -4.91
CA GLU A 123 18.28 13.85 -4.55
C GLU A 123 17.53 15.09 -5.04
N ASN A 124 17.00 15.03 -6.26
CA ASN A 124 16.26 16.14 -6.87
C ASN A 124 14.83 16.32 -6.32
N LEU A 125 14.27 15.30 -5.64
CA LEU A 125 12.92 15.41 -5.06
C LEU A 125 12.84 16.38 -3.87
N GLY A 126 13.96 16.66 -3.20
CA GLY A 126 13.99 17.55 -2.03
C GLY A 126 13.10 17.02 -0.89
N ASP A 127 12.42 17.91 -0.18
CA ASP A 127 11.51 17.55 0.92
C ASP A 127 10.18 16.99 0.39
N THR A 128 10.25 15.80 -0.17
CA THR A 128 9.11 15.07 -0.74
C THR A 128 8.90 13.77 0.02
N VAL A 129 7.65 13.36 0.19
CA VAL A 129 7.32 12.04 0.73
C VAL A 129 7.33 11.02 -0.41
N VAL A 130 8.21 10.03 -0.33
CA VAL A 130 8.24 8.91 -1.28
C VAL A 130 7.55 7.71 -0.64
N VAL A 131 6.48 7.24 -1.26
CA VAL A 131 5.68 6.11 -0.79
C VAL A 131 6.00 4.88 -1.61
N PHE A 132 6.35 3.78 -0.93
CA PHE A 132 6.44 2.44 -1.51
C PHE A 132 5.28 1.60 -0.97
N ASP A 133 4.20 1.53 -1.74
CA ASP A 133 3.03 0.70 -1.38
C ASP A 133 3.31 -0.76 -1.75
N GLU A 134 2.98 -1.70 -0.84
CA GLU A 134 3.34 -3.12 -0.94
C GLU A 134 4.87 -3.33 -1.10
N ALA A 135 5.65 -2.65 -0.26
CA ALA A 135 7.11 -2.56 -0.35
C ALA A 135 7.83 -3.93 -0.25
N GLN A 136 7.20 -4.97 0.28
CA GLN A 136 7.76 -6.32 0.29
C GLN A 136 8.05 -6.87 -1.12
N GLU A 137 7.42 -6.32 -2.17
CA GLU A 137 7.69 -6.72 -3.55
C GLU A 137 9.08 -6.25 -4.04
N LEU A 138 9.65 -5.23 -3.41
CA LEU A 138 11.00 -4.73 -3.71
C LEU A 138 12.10 -5.76 -3.39
N ARG A 139 11.82 -6.77 -2.54
CA ARG A 139 12.76 -7.87 -2.27
C ARG A 139 13.13 -8.68 -3.53
N ASN A 140 12.23 -8.69 -4.53
CA ASN A 140 12.43 -9.43 -5.77
C ASN A 140 13.40 -8.72 -6.74
N LEU A 141 13.78 -7.48 -6.44
CA LEU A 141 14.78 -6.76 -7.22
C LEU A 141 16.16 -7.37 -6.98
N LYS A 142 16.94 -7.60 -8.03
CA LYS A 142 18.37 -7.91 -7.95
C LYS A 142 19.20 -6.68 -7.53
N PHE A 143 18.70 -5.94 -6.54
CA PHE A 143 19.30 -4.71 -6.04
C PHE A 143 19.04 -4.62 -4.54
N ARG A 144 20.03 -4.27 -3.76
CA ARG A 144 19.93 -4.12 -2.31
C ARG A 144 19.13 -2.87 -1.93
N PHE A 145 17.81 -2.99 -2.06
CA PHE A 145 16.91 -1.86 -1.82
C PHE A 145 16.87 -1.45 -0.33
N ASP A 146 17.09 -2.38 0.58
CA ASP A 146 17.26 -2.12 2.02
C ASP A 146 18.45 -1.17 2.28
N GLY A 147 19.58 -1.41 1.62
CA GLY A 147 20.73 -0.53 1.68
C GLY A 147 20.47 0.84 1.05
N PHE A 148 19.75 0.88 -0.07
CA PHE A 148 19.33 2.13 -0.71
C PHE A 148 18.42 2.97 0.21
N LEU A 149 17.43 2.35 0.86
CA LEU A 149 16.56 3.04 1.83
C LEU A 149 17.37 3.63 2.99
N ALA A 150 18.33 2.84 3.52
CA ALA A 150 19.20 3.29 4.59
C ALA A 150 20.02 4.52 4.17
N TYR A 151 20.66 4.46 3.00
CA TYR A 151 21.42 5.60 2.44
C TYR A 151 20.53 6.83 2.26
N ALA A 152 19.31 6.64 1.69
CA ALA A 152 18.37 7.73 1.46
C ALA A 152 17.93 8.40 2.77
N LEU A 153 17.70 7.62 3.82
CA LEU A 153 17.37 8.15 5.15
C LEU A 153 18.53 8.93 5.78
N ASP A 154 19.78 8.54 5.53
CA ASP A 154 20.95 9.20 6.12
C ASP A 154 21.37 10.48 5.35
N HIS A 155 21.22 10.49 4.02
CA HIS A 155 21.87 11.48 3.18
C HIS A 155 20.91 12.35 2.34
N LEU A 156 19.69 11.90 2.04
CA LEU A 156 18.75 12.65 1.22
C LEU A 156 17.74 13.41 2.08
N SER A 157 17.10 14.43 1.52
CA SER A 157 16.08 15.21 2.24
C SER A 157 14.67 14.61 2.17
N ILE A 158 14.48 13.50 1.48
CA ILE A 158 13.19 12.85 1.34
C ILE A 158 12.70 12.23 2.64
N ARG A 159 11.39 12.09 2.76
CA ARG A 159 10.72 11.27 3.77
C ARG A 159 10.21 10.00 3.11
N ILE A 160 10.30 8.88 3.80
CA ILE A 160 9.96 7.56 3.24
C ILE A 160 8.78 6.98 4.00
N VAL A 161 7.75 6.59 3.27
CA VAL A 161 6.61 5.80 3.77
C VAL A 161 6.63 4.45 3.07
N VAL A 162 6.62 3.38 3.83
CA VAL A 162 6.47 2.03 3.28
C VAL A 162 5.18 1.40 3.80
N SER A 163 4.47 0.69 2.94
CA SER A 163 3.36 -0.14 3.38
C SER A 163 3.54 -1.59 2.93
N GLY A 164 2.90 -2.50 3.64
CA GLY A 164 2.86 -3.90 3.26
C GLY A 164 1.70 -4.65 3.88
N SER A 165 1.12 -5.55 3.09
CA SER A 165 -0.01 -6.37 3.49
C SER A 165 0.40 -7.69 4.12
N GLU A 166 1.57 -8.17 3.79
CA GLU A 166 2.14 -9.42 4.29
C GLU A 166 3.09 -9.08 5.44
N VAL A 167 2.55 -8.92 6.66
CA VAL A 167 3.29 -8.43 7.83
C VAL A 167 4.64 -9.13 8.01
N GLY A 168 4.69 -10.46 7.84
CA GLY A 168 5.94 -11.21 7.95
C GLY A 168 6.95 -10.91 6.84
N LEU A 169 6.51 -10.68 5.61
CA LEU A 169 7.39 -10.39 4.48
C LEU A 169 7.89 -8.95 4.49
N LEU A 170 7.06 -7.98 4.87
CA LEU A 170 7.50 -6.61 5.06
C LEU A 170 8.55 -6.54 6.17
N HIS A 171 8.33 -7.20 7.30
CA HIS A 171 9.30 -7.28 8.39
C HIS A 171 10.62 -7.92 7.95
N LYS A 172 10.55 -9.06 7.23
CA LYS A 172 11.73 -9.72 6.65
C LYS A 172 12.47 -8.87 5.61
N PHE A 173 11.76 -8.00 4.91
CA PHE A 173 12.37 -7.09 3.95
C PHE A 173 13.06 -5.91 4.66
N LEU A 174 12.38 -5.28 5.62
CA LEU A 174 12.91 -4.10 6.32
C LEU A 174 13.97 -4.46 7.36
N ARG A 175 13.83 -5.57 8.07
CA ARG A 175 14.77 -6.09 9.07
C ARG A 175 15.22 -5.02 10.08
N VAL A 176 14.32 -4.13 10.50
CA VAL A 176 14.66 -2.98 11.37
C VAL A 176 15.14 -3.38 12.76
N GLU A 177 14.87 -4.62 13.19
CA GLU A 177 15.29 -5.21 14.47
C GLU A 177 16.56 -6.07 14.35
N ASP A 178 17.07 -6.29 13.14
CA ASP A 178 18.23 -7.14 12.89
C ASP A 178 19.52 -6.32 12.86
N PRO A 179 20.48 -6.55 13.79
CA PRO A 179 21.72 -5.80 13.88
C PRO A 179 22.58 -5.81 12.60
N GLU A 180 22.41 -6.82 11.75
CA GLU A 180 23.16 -6.95 10.49
C GLU A 180 22.47 -6.24 9.31
N ALA A 181 21.25 -5.71 9.52
CA ALA A 181 20.51 -5.08 8.46
C ALA A 181 20.79 -3.57 8.31
N PRO A 182 20.79 -3.04 7.09
CA PRO A 182 21.06 -1.61 6.85
C PRO A 182 20.12 -0.66 7.56
N LEU A 183 18.85 -1.07 7.80
CA LEU A 183 17.83 -0.24 8.45
C LEU A 183 17.80 -0.38 9.98
N TYR A 184 18.66 -1.22 10.55
CA TYR A 184 18.72 -1.42 12.00
C TYR A 184 19.00 -0.13 12.77
N GLY A 185 18.29 0.06 13.87
CA GLY A 185 18.48 1.19 14.78
C GLY A 185 18.06 2.56 14.25
N ARG A 186 17.52 2.66 13.03
CA ARG A 186 17.01 3.94 12.53
C ARG A 186 15.65 4.28 13.11
N PRO A 187 15.47 5.51 13.63
CA PRO A 187 14.18 5.95 14.15
C PRO A 187 13.10 5.85 13.08
N HIS A 188 12.02 5.15 13.40
CA HIS A 188 10.87 5.01 12.53
C HIS A 188 9.57 5.01 13.33
N LYS A 189 8.48 5.36 12.66
CA LYS A 189 7.13 5.23 13.19
C LYS A 189 6.42 4.07 12.53
N THR A 190 5.88 3.17 13.33
CA THR A 190 4.99 2.12 12.83
C THR A 190 3.53 2.47 13.14
N ILE A 191 2.68 2.38 12.13
CA ILE A 191 1.23 2.53 12.23
C ILE A 191 0.62 1.21 11.80
N GLU A 192 -0.15 0.60 12.69
CA GLU A 192 -0.78 -0.69 12.46
C GLU A 192 -2.28 -0.55 12.31
N LEU A 193 -2.80 -0.95 11.15
CA LEU A 193 -4.24 -0.97 10.91
C LEU A 193 -4.86 -2.27 11.42
N LYS A 194 -6.05 -2.15 11.99
CA LYS A 194 -6.86 -3.23 12.53
C LYS A 194 -8.23 -3.28 11.83
N PRO A 195 -8.97 -4.38 11.95
CA PRO A 195 -10.37 -4.41 11.53
C PRO A 195 -11.19 -3.38 12.31
N LEU A 196 -12.28 -2.93 11.70
CA LEU A 196 -13.29 -2.12 12.38
C LEU A 196 -13.90 -2.90 13.54
N THR A 197 -14.31 -2.20 14.58
CA THR A 197 -15.16 -2.79 15.63
C THR A 197 -16.49 -3.25 15.01
N LYS A 198 -17.18 -4.18 15.66
CA LYS A 198 -18.48 -4.67 15.17
C LYS A 198 -19.48 -3.53 14.97
N GLU A 199 -19.49 -2.57 15.88
CA GLU A 199 -20.36 -1.40 15.80
C GLU A 199 -20.01 -0.50 14.62
N ALA A 200 -18.73 -0.14 14.44
CA ALA A 200 -18.28 0.67 13.31
C ALA A 200 -18.54 -0.05 11.97
N ALA A 201 -18.30 -1.35 11.90
CA ALA A 201 -18.56 -2.14 10.70
C ALA A 201 -20.05 -2.23 10.34
N SER A 202 -20.94 -2.40 11.34
CA SER A 202 -22.40 -2.34 11.16
C SER A 202 -22.82 -0.96 10.63
N ASN A 203 -22.37 0.10 11.25
CA ASN A 203 -22.66 1.46 10.82
C ASN A 203 -22.13 1.75 9.40
N PHE A 204 -20.96 1.23 9.05
CA PHE A 204 -20.42 1.35 7.71
C PHE A 204 -21.36 0.74 6.66
N LEU A 205 -21.82 -0.48 6.89
CA LEU A 205 -22.71 -1.17 5.97
C LEU A 205 -24.07 -0.47 5.87
N ARG A 206 -24.70 -0.11 7.00
CA ARG A 206 -26.00 0.58 7.00
C ARG A 206 -25.95 1.88 6.20
N ARG A 207 -24.97 2.74 6.50
CA ARG A 207 -24.80 4.01 5.79
C ARG A 207 -24.47 3.80 4.31
N GLY A 208 -23.71 2.75 3.98
CA GLY A 208 -23.39 2.42 2.61
C GLY A 208 -24.64 1.99 1.81
N PHE A 209 -25.48 1.14 2.38
CA PHE A 209 -26.74 0.73 1.73
C PHE A 209 -27.76 1.87 1.67
N GLU A 210 -27.88 2.67 2.72
CA GLU A 210 -28.72 3.88 2.72
C GLU A 210 -28.31 4.84 1.60
N GLN A 211 -26.99 5.07 1.41
CA GLN A 211 -26.47 5.92 0.34
C GLN A 211 -26.80 5.39 -1.05
N GLU A 212 -26.85 4.08 -1.24
CA GLU A 212 -27.18 3.43 -2.51
C GLU A 212 -28.69 3.25 -2.69
N GLY A 213 -29.52 3.70 -1.73
CA GLY A 213 -30.98 3.58 -1.76
C GLY A 213 -31.47 2.14 -1.66
N VAL A 214 -30.68 1.26 -1.04
CA VAL A 214 -31.02 -0.16 -0.86
C VAL A 214 -31.39 -0.41 0.60
N ASP A 215 -32.63 -0.84 0.82
CA ASP A 215 -33.10 -1.25 2.14
C ASP A 215 -32.66 -2.70 2.41
N VAL A 216 -32.03 -2.92 3.57
CA VAL A 216 -31.52 -4.22 4.01
C VAL A 216 -31.87 -4.48 5.46
N GLY A 217 -32.32 -5.70 5.76
CA GLY A 217 -32.58 -6.13 7.13
C GLY A 217 -31.31 -6.32 7.96
N ASP A 218 -31.48 -6.31 9.27
CA ASP A 218 -30.40 -6.53 10.24
C ASP A 218 -29.71 -7.89 10.07
N GLU A 219 -30.48 -8.91 9.66
CA GLU A 219 -29.98 -10.26 9.40
C GLU A 219 -28.85 -10.29 8.35
N LEU A 220 -29.02 -9.51 7.27
CA LEU A 220 -28.01 -9.42 6.21
C LEU A 220 -26.74 -8.72 6.70
N ILE A 221 -26.89 -7.67 7.51
CA ILE A 221 -25.77 -6.95 8.12
C ILE A 221 -25.00 -7.88 9.07
N ASP A 222 -25.72 -8.59 9.96
CA ASP A 222 -25.11 -9.53 10.91
C ASP A 222 -24.41 -10.69 10.19
N GLU A 223 -24.98 -11.19 9.11
CA GLU A 223 -24.36 -12.23 8.30
C GLU A 223 -23.08 -11.73 7.64
N ALA A 224 -23.07 -10.54 7.07
CA ALA A 224 -21.88 -9.92 6.52
C ALA A 224 -20.78 -9.73 7.59
N LEU A 225 -21.17 -9.31 8.80
CA LEU A 225 -20.21 -9.14 9.91
C LEU A 225 -19.62 -10.47 10.40
N ARG A 226 -20.42 -11.54 10.42
CA ARG A 226 -19.92 -12.89 10.76
C ARG A 226 -18.87 -13.39 9.75
N ASN A 227 -19.06 -13.10 8.46
CA ASN A 227 -18.17 -13.57 7.42
C ASN A 227 -16.94 -12.70 7.19
N PHE A 228 -17.07 -11.37 7.31
CA PHE A 228 -16.02 -10.42 6.94
C PHE A 228 -15.34 -9.73 8.14
N ASN A 229 -15.82 -9.98 9.35
CA ASN A 229 -15.19 -9.63 10.65
C ASN A 229 -14.59 -8.21 10.70
N GLY A 230 -15.31 -7.20 10.25
CA GLY A 230 -14.87 -5.81 10.31
C GLY A 230 -13.75 -5.40 9.34
N VAL A 231 -13.32 -6.29 8.45
CA VAL A 231 -12.32 -5.97 7.42
C VAL A 231 -12.92 -5.04 6.38
N ILE A 232 -12.59 -3.74 6.45
CA ILE A 232 -13.24 -2.69 5.67
C ILE A 232 -13.23 -2.96 4.15
N GLY A 233 -12.16 -3.50 3.61
CA GLY A 233 -12.09 -3.83 2.18
C GLY A 233 -13.01 -4.99 1.79
N TRP A 234 -13.29 -5.94 2.69
CA TRP A 234 -14.27 -6.99 2.46
C TRP A 234 -15.70 -6.48 2.61
N LEU A 235 -15.96 -5.62 3.60
CA LEU A 235 -17.27 -4.98 3.75
C LEU A 235 -17.60 -4.08 2.55
N THR A 236 -16.59 -3.35 2.04
CA THR A 236 -16.73 -2.58 0.80
C THR A 236 -17.03 -3.48 -0.40
N TYR A 237 -16.29 -4.59 -0.54
CA TYR A 237 -16.53 -5.56 -1.62
C TYR A 237 -17.93 -6.18 -1.55
N PHE A 238 -18.36 -6.54 -0.34
CA PHE A 238 -19.70 -7.05 -0.10
C PHE A 238 -20.77 -6.05 -0.52
N GLY A 239 -20.73 -4.83 0.01
CA GLY A 239 -21.71 -3.79 -0.33
C GLY A 239 -21.72 -3.46 -1.82
N TYR A 240 -20.54 -3.29 -2.43
CA TYR A 240 -20.39 -3.07 -3.86
C TYR A 240 -21.04 -4.18 -4.70
N SER A 241 -20.75 -5.44 -4.37
CA SER A 241 -21.26 -6.59 -5.12
C SER A 241 -22.77 -6.78 -4.96
N TYR A 242 -23.27 -6.60 -3.74
CA TYR A 242 -24.69 -6.72 -3.43
C TYR A 242 -25.52 -5.67 -4.18
N VAL A 243 -25.11 -4.41 -4.12
CA VAL A 243 -25.82 -3.30 -4.79
C VAL A 243 -25.80 -3.46 -6.32
N ARG A 244 -24.74 -4.07 -6.88
CA ARG A 244 -24.60 -4.25 -8.33
C ARG A 244 -25.17 -5.56 -8.86
N GLY A 245 -25.95 -6.28 -8.07
CA GLY A 245 -26.74 -7.41 -8.53
C GLY A 245 -26.31 -8.80 -8.04
N LEU A 246 -25.15 -8.96 -7.42
CA LEU A 246 -24.80 -10.18 -6.69
C LEU A 246 -25.48 -10.13 -5.32
N LYS A 247 -26.77 -10.48 -5.29
CA LYS A 247 -27.57 -10.40 -4.06
C LYS A 247 -27.52 -11.64 -3.18
N SER A 248 -26.93 -12.74 -3.67
CA SER A 248 -26.72 -13.95 -2.88
C SER A 248 -25.48 -13.80 -2.03
N MET A 249 -25.61 -13.89 -0.72
CA MET A 249 -24.50 -13.87 0.23
C MET A 249 -23.48 -14.98 -0.10
N ASP A 250 -23.96 -16.19 -0.37
CA ASP A 250 -23.10 -17.33 -0.71
C ASP A 250 -22.21 -17.04 -1.91
N SER A 251 -22.77 -16.46 -2.98
CA SER A 251 -22.00 -16.11 -4.18
C SER A 251 -20.91 -15.06 -3.89
N ILE A 252 -21.18 -14.11 -2.99
CA ILE A 252 -20.20 -13.09 -2.61
C ILE A 252 -19.11 -13.70 -1.73
N ILE A 253 -19.49 -14.58 -0.80
CA ILE A 253 -18.56 -15.31 0.07
C ILE A 253 -17.65 -16.21 -0.76
N ASP A 254 -18.21 -17.02 -1.66
CA ASP A 254 -17.44 -17.90 -2.55
C ASP A 254 -16.43 -17.12 -3.39
N ALA A 255 -16.84 -15.98 -3.94
CA ALA A 255 -15.93 -15.12 -4.67
C ALA A 255 -14.80 -14.56 -3.78
N ALA A 256 -15.14 -14.16 -2.54
CA ALA A 256 -14.16 -13.69 -1.57
C ALA A 256 -13.17 -14.81 -1.14
N ILE A 257 -13.67 -16.02 -0.88
CA ILE A 257 -12.86 -17.19 -0.55
C ILE A 257 -11.88 -17.51 -1.68
N ASN A 258 -12.37 -17.54 -2.94
CA ASN A 258 -11.51 -17.80 -4.09
C ASN A 258 -10.40 -16.77 -4.24
N MET A 259 -10.67 -15.49 -3.95
CA MET A 259 -9.64 -14.44 -3.93
C MET A 259 -8.60 -14.70 -2.84
N VAL A 260 -9.03 -15.05 -1.62
CA VAL A 260 -8.12 -15.35 -0.49
C VAL A 260 -7.29 -16.58 -0.80
N LEU A 261 -7.88 -17.65 -1.32
CA LEU A 261 -7.16 -18.88 -1.69
C LEU A 261 -6.09 -18.61 -2.76
N ALA A 262 -6.40 -17.80 -3.76
CA ALA A 262 -5.43 -17.39 -4.77
C ALA A 262 -4.25 -16.59 -4.14
N GLU A 263 -4.55 -15.73 -3.18
CA GLU A 263 -3.54 -14.97 -2.42
C GLU A 263 -2.65 -15.90 -1.58
N VAL A 264 -3.25 -16.83 -0.83
CA VAL A 264 -2.53 -17.81 0.00
C VAL A 264 -1.65 -18.71 -0.87
N LYS A 265 -2.18 -19.21 -1.99
CA LYS A 265 -1.42 -20.03 -2.95
C LYS A 265 -0.20 -19.28 -3.45
N HIS A 266 -0.38 -18.04 -3.87
CA HIS A 266 0.73 -17.18 -4.32
C HIS A 266 1.77 -16.96 -3.21
N PHE A 267 1.33 -16.73 -1.97
CA PHE A 267 2.23 -16.60 -0.81
C PHE A 267 3.07 -17.86 -0.57
N LEU A 268 2.44 -19.05 -0.64
CA LEU A 268 3.14 -20.31 -0.46
C LEU A 268 4.15 -20.56 -1.60
N GLU A 269 3.80 -20.26 -2.83
CA GLU A 269 4.71 -20.39 -3.98
C GLU A 269 5.97 -19.53 -3.80
N ILE A 270 5.83 -18.29 -3.34
CA ILE A 270 6.94 -17.38 -3.04
C ILE A 270 7.78 -17.91 -1.86
N GLY A 271 7.14 -18.43 -0.82
CA GLY A 271 7.82 -19.00 0.36
C GLY A 271 8.65 -20.25 0.03
N TYR A 272 8.20 -21.07 -0.89
CA TYR A 272 8.92 -22.27 -1.32
C TYR A 272 10.17 -21.98 -2.16
N VAL A 273 10.16 -20.90 -2.93
CA VAL A 273 11.32 -20.49 -3.75
C VAL A 273 12.45 -19.90 -2.90
N SER A 274 12.14 -19.38 -1.72
CA SER A 274 13.10 -18.69 -0.86
C SER A 274 13.70 -19.54 0.27
N SER A 275 13.27 -20.80 0.49
CA SER A 275 13.88 -21.68 1.51
C SER A 275 13.50 -23.16 1.29
N PRO A 276 14.49 -24.07 1.16
CA PRO A 276 14.22 -25.51 1.10
C PRO A 276 13.97 -26.14 2.48
N GLN A 277 13.63 -25.37 3.49
CA GLN A 277 13.34 -25.91 4.81
C GLN A 277 11.87 -26.33 4.93
N LYS A 278 11.69 -27.62 5.12
CA LYS A 278 10.41 -28.30 5.38
C LYS A 278 9.65 -27.59 6.49
N VAL A 279 8.50 -27.03 6.17
CA VAL A 279 7.49 -26.67 7.16
C VAL A 279 6.74 -27.96 7.52
N ASN A 280 7.06 -28.55 8.66
CA ASN A 280 6.23 -29.59 9.26
C ASN A 280 4.97 -28.90 9.80
N PHE A 281 3.85 -29.15 9.14
CA PHE A 281 2.54 -28.86 9.72
C PHE A 281 2.22 -29.95 10.75
N ILE A 282 2.12 -29.55 12.02
CA ILE A 282 1.40 -30.28 13.06
C ILE A 282 0.05 -29.61 13.24
#